data_60b750e39bc8c9f8289a5864e6629865
#
_entry.id   60b750e39bc8c9f8289a5864e6629865
#
_cell.length_a   1.000
_cell.length_b   1.000
_cell.length_c   1.000
_cell.angle_alpha   90.00
_cell.angle_beta   90.00
_cell.angle_gamma   90.00
#
_symmetry.space_group_name_H-M   'P 1'
#
loop_
_entity.id
_entity.type
_entity.pdbx_description
1 polymer ?
#
loop_
_entity_poly.entity_id
_entity_poly.type
_entity_poly.pdbx_seq_one_letter_code
_entity_poly.pdbx_strand_id
1 'polypeptide(L)'
;GMDDVSCYKKANVSRKTYWKIVNDANYRPSKNTVIAFAIALKLNYEETQRLLRSVGFSLSESFVFDRIIEYYIDRQIYDVFEINAALYHFDQPLLGC
;
A
#
# COMPACT_ATOMS: atom_id res chain seq x y z
N GLY A 1 10.01 10.37 -10.85
CA GLY A 1 8.77 9.63 -10.72
C GLY A 1 8.84 8.28 -11.39
N MET A 2 7.82 7.52 -11.13
CA MET A 2 7.67 6.16 -11.62
C MET A 2 6.58 6.16 -12.69
N ASP A 3 6.79 5.44 -13.80
CA ASP A 3 5.73 5.34 -14.81
C ASP A 3 4.59 4.44 -14.31
N ASP A 4 3.43 4.52 -14.99
CA ASP A 4 2.23 3.83 -14.56
C ASP A 4 2.39 2.31 -14.54
N VAL A 5 3.09 1.77 -15.54
CA VAL A 5 3.28 0.31 -15.65
C VAL A 5 4.16 -0.19 -14.51
N SER A 6 5.25 0.50 -14.22
CA SER A 6 6.14 0.13 -13.12
C SER A 6 5.42 0.21 -11.78
N CYS A 7 4.55 1.21 -11.59
CA CYS A 7 3.84 1.40 -10.34
C CYS A 7 2.94 0.21 -10.02
N TYR A 8 2.07 -0.21 -10.94
CA TYR A 8 1.16 -1.30 -10.60
C TYR A 8 1.89 -2.65 -10.50
N LYS A 9 2.98 -2.83 -11.23
CA LYS A 9 3.79 -4.06 -11.11
C LYS A 9 4.44 -4.16 -9.74
N LYS A 10 5.01 -3.05 -9.25
CA LYS A 10 5.62 -3.02 -7.93
C LYS A 10 4.61 -3.20 -6.81
N ALA A 11 3.40 -2.70 -7.00
CA ALA A 11 2.33 -2.85 -6.03
C ALA A 11 1.71 -4.24 -6.06
N ASN A 12 2.04 -5.06 -7.06
CA ASN A 12 1.50 -6.40 -7.25
C ASN A 12 -0.04 -6.40 -7.34
N VAL A 13 -0.59 -5.41 -8.04
CA VAL A 13 -2.04 -5.31 -8.29
C VAL A 13 -2.31 -5.37 -9.79
N SER A 14 -3.56 -5.68 -10.15
CA SER A 14 -3.93 -5.82 -11.55
C SER A 14 -3.95 -4.46 -12.25
N ARG A 15 -3.71 -4.49 -13.57
CA ARG A 15 -3.79 -3.29 -14.40
C ARG A 15 -5.18 -2.64 -14.33
N LYS A 16 -6.22 -3.47 -14.30
CA LYS A 16 -7.59 -2.99 -14.20
C LYS A 16 -7.82 -2.22 -12.91
N THR A 17 -7.32 -2.74 -11.79
CA THR A 17 -7.43 -2.07 -10.49
C THR A 17 -6.68 -0.75 -10.50
N TYR A 18 -5.47 -0.73 -11.04
CA TYR A 18 -4.70 0.51 -11.17
C TYR A 18 -5.46 1.56 -11.96
N TRP A 19 -6.03 1.17 -13.12
CA TRP A 19 -6.78 2.09 -13.97
C TRP A 19 -7.96 2.71 -13.20
N LYS A 20 -8.68 1.91 -12.42
CA LYS A 20 -9.81 2.39 -11.63
C LYS A 20 -9.38 3.41 -10.58
N ILE A 21 -8.26 3.16 -9.91
CA ILE A 21 -7.76 4.08 -8.88
C ILE A 21 -7.45 5.44 -9.49
N VAL A 22 -6.84 5.47 -10.66
CA VAL A 22 -6.37 6.73 -11.28
C VAL A 22 -7.49 7.46 -12.01
N ASN A 23 -8.46 6.75 -12.58
CA ASN A 23 -9.43 7.33 -13.52
C ASN A 23 -10.88 7.32 -13.07
N ASP A 24 -11.25 6.51 -12.10
CA ASP A 24 -12.64 6.40 -11.65
C ASP A 24 -12.81 7.11 -10.31
N ALA A 25 -13.41 8.28 -10.32
CA ALA A 25 -13.62 9.09 -9.12
C ALA A 25 -14.56 8.42 -8.11
N ASN A 26 -15.37 7.46 -8.54
CA ASN A 26 -16.30 6.74 -7.68
C ASN A 26 -15.72 5.43 -7.15
N TYR A 27 -14.56 5.03 -7.62
CA TYR A 27 -13.94 3.78 -7.20
C TYR A 27 -13.41 3.91 -5.76
N ARG A 28 -13.68 2.90 -4.95
CA ARG A 28 -13.23 2.83 -3.56
C ARG A 28 -12.24 1.67 -3.42
N PRO A 29 -10.94 1.92 -3.56
CA PRO A 29 -9.95 0.86 -3.39
C PRO A 29 -9.93 0.37 -1.95
N SER A 30 -9.49 -0.86 -1.73
CA SER A 30 -9.29 -1.37 -0.38
C SER A 30 -8.08 -0.68 0.25
N LYS A 31 -8.05 -0.63 1.58
CA LYS A 31 -6.90 -0.10 2.32
C LYS A 31 -5.61 -0.80 1.90
N ASN A 32 -5.67 -2.13 1.76
CA ASN A 32 -4.54 -2.95 1.36
C ASN A 32 -3.98 -2.50 0.00
N THR A 33 -4.86 -2.26 -0.98
CA THR A 33 -4.46 -1.79 -2.31
C THR A 33 -3.77 -0.43 -2.25
N VAL A 34 -4.33 0.50 -1.46
CA VAL A 34 -3.74 1.84 -1.31
C VAL A 34 -2.35 1.75 -0.68
N ILE A 35 -2.20 0.92 0.34
CA ILE A 35 -0.90 0.72 0.99
C ILE A 35 0.11 0.12 0.01
N ALA A 36 -0.31 -0.84 -0.82
CA ALA A 36 0.57 -1.42 -1.84
C ALA A 36 1.09 -0.36 -2.80
N PHE A 37 0.26 0.60 -3.20
CA PHE A 37 0.71 1.71 -4.04
C PHE A 37 1.63 2.66 -3.29
N ALA A 38 1.36 2.93 -2.01
CA ALA A 38 2.25 3.76 -1.20
C ALA A 38 3.65 3.16 -1.12
N ILE A 39 3.74 1.84 -0.95
CA ILE A 39 5.02 1.13 -0.93
C ILE A 39 5.70 1.21 -2.30
N ALA A 40 4.95 0.99 -3.39
CA ALA A 40 5.49 1.07 -4.75
C ALA A 40 6.04 2.46 -5.07
N LEU A 41 5.39 3.50 -4.57
CA LEU A 41 5.78 4.89 -4.78
C LEU A 41 6.81 5.38 -3.76
N LYS A 42 7.19 4.53 -2.80
CA LYS A 42 8.16 4.84 -1.75
C LYS A 42 7.78 6.07 -0.94
N LEU A 43 6.50 6.16 -0.57
CA LEU A 43 5.99 7.26 0.25
C LEU A 43 6.43 7.10 1.69
N ASN A 44 6.72 8.23 2.35
CA ASN A 44 7.00 8.21 3.78
C ASN A 44 5.69 8.08 4.59
N TYR A 45 5.80 8.04 5.93
CA TYR A 45 4.65 7.86 6.80
C TYR A 45 3.58 8.93 6.57
N GLU A 46 3.97 10.21 6.54
CA GLU A 46 3.01 11.31 6.38
C GLU A 46 2.33 11.27 5.03
N GLU A 47 3.09 11.00 3.96
CA GLU A 47 2.55 10.88 2.61
C GLU A 47 1.59 9.70 2.51
N THR A 48 1.95 8.56 3.12
CA THR A 48 1.10 7.38 3.16
C THR A 48 -0.20 7.66 3.89
N GLN A 49 -0.15 8.32 5.05
CA GLN A 49 -1.34 8.69 5.80
C GLN A 49 -2.23 9.64 5.00
N ARG A 50 -1.64 10.60 4.30
CA ARG A 50 -2.39 11.54 3.46
C ARG A 50 -3.11 10.81 2.34
N LEU A 51 -2.42 9.88 1.68
CA LEU A 51 -3.03 9.07 0.61
C LEU A 51 -4.19 8.23 1.16
N LEU A 52 -3.99 7.57 2.29
CA LEU A 52 -5.03 6.76 2.92
C LEU A 52 -6.25 7.61 3.30
N ARG A 53 -6.03 8.77 3.91
CA ARG A 53 -7.11 9.66 4.30
C ARG A 53 -7.94 10.14 3.12
N SER A 54 -7.32 10.31 1.95
CA SER A 54 -8.04 10.76 0.76
C SER A 54 -9.11 9.76 0.32
N VAL A 55 -8.99 8.51 0.74
CA VAL A 55 -9.97 7.44 0.42
C VAL A 55 -10.64 6.88 1.68
N GLY A 56 -10.55 7.60 2.80
CA GLY A 56 -11.28 7.27 4.02
C GLY A 56 -10.58 6.29 4.96
N PHE A 57 -9.28 6.08 4.80
CA PHE A 57 -8.52 5.16 5.65
C PHE A 57 -7.41 5.89 6.42
N SER A 58 -6.79 5.17 7.35
CA SER A 58 -5.60 5.64 8.07
C SER A 58 -4.86 4.44 8.64
N LEU A 59 -3.57 4.63 8.96
CA LEU A 59 -2.82 3.65 9.73
C LEU A 59 -3.11 3.85 11.21
N SER A 60 -3.36 2.76 11.93
CA SER A 60 -3.69 2.80 13.35
C SER A 60 -2.72 1.93 14.14
N GLU A 61 -2.26 2.41 15.27
CA GLU A 61 -1.39 1.65 16.16
C GLU A 61 -2.12 0.46 16.80
N SER A 62 -3.45 0.42 16.72
CA SER A 62 -4.25 -0.66 17.30
C SER A 62 -4.27 -1.93 16.46
N PHE A 63 -3.81 -1.89 15.20
CA PHE A 63 -3.82 -3.04 14.30
C PHE A 63 -2.40 -3.51 14.01
N VAL A 64 -2.19 -4.82 14.16
CA VAL A 64 -0.89 -5.44 13.87
C VAL A 64 -0.46 -5.20 12.43
N PHE A 65 -1.39 -5.34 11.47
CA PHE A 65 -1.13 -5.08 10.06
C PHE A 65 -0.54 -3.67 9.86
N ASP A 66 -1.19 -2.66 10.44
CA ASP A 66 -0.77 -1.27 10.27
C ASP A 66 0.61 -1.01 10.90
N ARG A 67 0.87 -1.62 12.06
CA ARG A 67 2.16 -1.48 12.73
C ARG A 67 3.30 -2.10 11.94
N ILE A 68 3.05 -3.22 11.27
CA ILE A 68 4.05 -3.85 10.41
C ILE A 68 4.37 -2.92 9.23
N ILE A 69 3.34 -2.37 8.58
CA ILE A 69 3.53 -1.44 7.46
C ILE A 69 4.34 -0.22 7.92
N GLU A 70 3.98 0.37 9.05
CA GLU A 70 4.69 1.53 9.59
C GLU A 70 6.16 1.21 9.88
N TYR A 71 6.43 0.03 10.42
CA TYR A 71 7.79 -0.42 10.70
C TYR A 71 8.68 -0.33 9.45
N TYR A 72 8.17 -0.84 8.32
CA TYR A 72 8.96 -0.85 7.08
C TYR A 72 9.06 0.53 6.46
N ILE A 73 7.99 1.31 6.49
CA ILE A 73 8.00 2.69 5.97
C ILE A 73 9.01 3.55 6.73
N ASP A 74 9.03 3.45 8.06
CA ASP A 74 9.95 4.22 8.90
C ASP A 74 11.40 3.88 8.61
N ARG A 75 11.67 2.66 8.18
CA ARG A 75 13.02 2.20 7.84
C ARG A 75 13.34 2.33 6.36
N GLN A 76 12.41 2.92 5.59
CA GLN A 76 12.56 3.10 4.15
C GLN A 76 12.80 1.79 3.40
N ILE A 77 12.15 0.73 3.86
CA ILE A 77 12.18 -0.59 3.22
C ILE A 77 10.89 -0.75 2.43
N TYR A 78 11.00 -0.73 1.11
CA TYR A 78 9.83 -0.72 0.21
C TYR A 78 9.78 -1.99 -0.66
N ASP A 79 10.29 -3.10 -0.16
CA ASP A 79 10.24 -4.39 -0.84
C ASP A 79 8.96 -5.13 -0.44
N VAL A 80 8.02 -5.22 -1.38
CA VAL A 80 6.72 -5.89 -1.15
C VAL A 80 6.90 -7.34 -0.71
N PHE A 81 7.88 -8.04 -1.28
CA PHE A 81 8.10 -9.45 -0.92
C PHE A 81 8.57 -9.59 0.53
N GLU A 82 9.45 -8.71 0.97
CA GLU A 82 9.92 -8.71 2.35
C GLU A 82 8.81 -8.35 3.32
N ILE A 83 8.02 -7.33 2.98
CA ILE A 83 6.88 -6.90 3.79
C ILE A 83 5.85 -8.02 3.89
N ASN A 84 5.55 -8.68 2.77
CA ASN A 84 4.60 -9.79 2.75
C ASN A 84 5.10 -10.99 3.56
N ALA A 85 6.40 -11.25 3.58
CA ALA A 85 6.94 -12.31 4.42
C ALA A 85 6.67 -12.03 5.90
N ALA A 86 6.82 -10.78 6.33
CA ALA A 86 6.51 -10.39 7.71
C ALA A 86 5.01 -10.48 7.99
N LEU A 87 4.18 -10.01 7.07
CA LEU A 87 2.74 -10.09 7.22
C LEU A 87 2.27 -11.55 7.35
N TYR A 88 2.82 -12.43 6.52
CA TYR A 88 2.51 -13.85 6.58
C TYR A 88 2.93 -14.44 7.94
N HIS A 89 4.10 -14.08 8.43
CA HIS A 89 4.60 -14.56 9.72
C HIS A 89 3.65 -14.21 10.87
N PHE A 90 2.99 -13.07 10.80
CA PHE A 90 2.07 -12.60 11.84
C PHE A 90 0.59 -12.85 11.48
N ASP A 91 0.32 -13.75 10.54
CA ASP A 91 -1.04 -14.13 10.14
C ASP A 91 -1.88 -12.94 9.65
N GLN A 92 -1.25 -11.99 8.98
CA GLN A 92 -1.92 -10.82 8.44
C GLN A 92 -2.17 -10.96 6.95
N PRO A 93 -3.18 -10.24 6.39
CA PRO A 93 -3.39 -10.21 4.93
C PRO A 93 -2.14 -9.71 4.22
N LEU A 94 -1.87 -10.25 3.04
CA LEU A 94 -0.73 -9.83 2.23
C LEU A 94 -1.10 -8.63 1.36
N LEU A 95 -0.08 -7.84 0.98
CA LEU A 95 -0.28 -6.72 0.06
C LEU A 95 -0.42 -7.22 -1.38
N GLY A 96 -1.20 -6.50 -2.18
CA GLY A 96 -1.27 -6.74 -3.62
C GLY A 96 -2.19 -7.86 -4.06
N CYS A 97 -3.14 -8.26 -3.24
CA CYS A 97 -4.06 -9.35 -3.58
C CYS A 97 -5.42 -8.86 -4.05
#